data_792392a972375f013bb2e76cc19f3949
#
_entry.id   792392a972375f013bb2e76cc19f3949
#
_cell.length_a   1.000
_cell.length_b   1.000
_cell.length_c   1.000
_cell.angle_alpha   90.00
_cell.angle_beta   90.00
_cell.angle_gamma   90.00
#
_symmetry.space_group_name_H-M   'P 1'
#
loop_
_entity.id
_entity.type
_entity.pdbx_description
1 polymer ?
#
loop_
_entity_poly.entity_id
_entity_poly.type
_entity_poly.pdbx_seq_one_letter_code
_entity_poly.pdbx_strand_id
1 'polypeptide(L)'
;RILLQEHSRFLHRYSVSDKGGCGYLMEKYYLAVDIGASSGRHILGHMENGKIELEEIYRFENGMDHKDGKLLWDVNRLFGEILNGMKKCKELGKLPVSMAIDTWAVDYVLLDEKDQILGDTYGYRDHRTDGMDAEVAKILPETELYARTGIQKQIFNTIYQLMAVEKKTPEIMKQAKTLLMLPDYFGFRLTGNKLSEYTNGSTTQL
;
A
#
# COMPACT_ATOMS: atom_id res chain seq x y z
N ARG A 1 22.21 8.82 1.43
CA ARG A 1 22.86 9.23 2.71
C ARG A 1 22.03 10.24 3.53
N ILE A 2 21.06 10.94 2.95
CA ILE A 2 20.23 11.95 3.65
C ILE A 2 19.04 11.31 4.40
N LEU A 3 18.45 10.23 3.88
CA LEU A 3 17.28 9.58 4.48
C LEU A 3 17.59 8.78 5.77
N LEU A 4 18.81 8.32 5.98
CA LEU A 4 19.19 7.58 7.19
C LEU A 4 19.44 8.50 8.42
N GLN A 5 19.66 9.80 8.21
CA GLN A 5 19.84 10.76 9.31
C GLN A 5 18.53 11.23 9.95
N GLU A 6 17.42 11.22 9.24
CA GLU A 6 16.14 11.62 9.80
C GLU A 6 15.47 10.51 10.63
N HIS A 7 15.68 9.25 10.28
CA HIS A 7 15.17 8.11 11.10
C HIS A 7 15.84 8.04 12.48
N SER A 8 17.12 8.42 12.58
CA SER A 8 17.82 8.49 13.87
C SER A 8 17.30 9.58 14.79
N ARG A 9 16.79 10.69 14.25
CA ARG A 9 16.22 11.79 15.06
C ARG A 9 14.83 11.49 15.61
N PHE A 10 14.09 10.58 14.96
CA PHE A 10 12.75 10.19 15.44
C PHE A 10 12.84 9.27 16.67
N LEU A 11 13.85 8.41 16.74
CA LEU A 11 14.05 7.49 17.88
C LEU A 11 14.66 8.18 19.10
N HIS A 12 15.30 9.35 18.96
CA HIS A 12 15.97 10.05 20.08
C HIS A 12 15.08 11.02 20.85
N ARG A 13 13.84 11.26 20.45
CA ARG A 13 12.91 12.16 21.13
C ARG A 13 12.10 11.53 22.28
N TYR A 14 12.31 10.25 22.57
CA TYR A 14 11.62 9.55 23.66
C TYR A 14 12.60 8.93 24.67
N SER A 15 13.66 9.66 25.06
CA SER A 15 14.35 9.33 26.30
C SER A 15 13.50 9.90 27.46
N VAL A 16 12.82 9.01 28.15
CA VAL A 16 12.10 9.33 29.39
C VAL A 16 13.16 9.72 30.43
N SER A 17 13.18 10.98 30.84
CA SER A 17 13.87 11.36 32.07
C SER A 17 13.01 10.86 33.24
N ASP A 18 13.53 9.86 33.92
CA ASP A 18 12.99 9.33 35.16
C ASP A 18 13.12 10.42 36.25
N LYS A 19 12.06 11.18 36.47
CA LYS A 19 11.88 11.98 37.69
C LYS A 19 10.48 11.79 38.20
N GLY A 20 10.39 11.09 39.31
CA GLY A 20 9.25 10.73 40.12
C GLY A 20 7.97 11.58 39.98
N GLY A 21 6.96 10.96 39.46
CA GLY A 21 5.57 11.35 39.48
C GLY A 21 4.76 10.14 39.08
N CYS A 22 3.83 9.70 39.89
CA CYS A 22 2.87 8.65 39.59
C CYS A 22 1.92 9.15 38.47
N GLY A 23 2.47 9.31 37.26
CA GLY A 23 1.73 9.52 36.02
C GLY A 23 1.34 8.16 35.47
N TYR A 24 0.06 7.88 35.41
CA TYR A 24 -0.46 6.77 34.61
C TYR A 24 0.18 6.87 33.22
N LEU A 25 1.13 5.99 32.92
CA LEU A 25 1.64 5.80 31.54
C LEU A 25 0.43 5.38 30.72
N MET A 26 -0.14 6.32 29.96
CA MET A 26 -1.20 5.97 29.03
C MET A 26 -0.66 4.92 28.07
N GLU A 27 -1.33 3.80 28.04
CA GLU A 27 -1.02 2.68 27.17
C GLU A 27 -1.02 3.16 25.70
N LYS A 28 0.08 2.90 24.96
CA LYS A 28 0.21 3.32 23.57
C LYS A 28 -0.18 2.18 22.67
N TYR A 29 -1.19 2.41 21.85
CA TYR A 29 -1.63 1.48 20.83
C TYR A 29 -1.06 1.85 19.46
N TYR A 30 -0.80 0.84 18.64
CA TYR A 30 -0.34 0.93 17.26
C TYR A 30 -1.28 0.12 16.39
N LEU A 31 -1.74 0.67 15.28
CA LEU A 31 -2.69 0.00 14.40
C LEU A 31 -1.98 -0.52 13.14
N ALA A 32 -2.04 -1.83 12.91
CA ALA A 32 -1.69 -2.44 11.65
C ALA A 32 -2.96 -2.76 10.84
N VAL A 33 -3.03 -2.29 9.60
CA VAL A 33 -4.08 -2.62 8.64
C VAL A 33 -3.46 -3.53 7.59
N ASP A 34 -3.73 -4.83 7.67
CA ASP A 34 -3.20 -5.87 6.79
C ASP A 34 -4.30 -6.31 5.82
N ILE A 35 -4.18 -5.93 4.55
CA ILE A 35 -5.18 -6.21 3.51
C ILE A 35 -4.62 -7.23 2.53
N GLY A 36 -5.02 -8.48 2.68
CA GLY A 36 -4.72 -9.53 1.71
C GLY A 36 -5.71 -9.58 0.56
N ALA A 37 -5.41 -10.41 -0.45
CA ALA A 37 -6.26 -10.55 -1.64
C ALA A 37 -7.64 -11.18 -1.37
N SER A 38 -7.82 -11.88 -0.25
CA SER A 38 -9.08 -12.55 0.13
C SER A 38 -9.72 -12.03 1.40
N SER A 39 -8.99 -11.34 2.26
CA SER A 39 -9.51 -10.72 3.48
C SER A 39 -8.57 -9.63 3.96
N GLY A 40 -9.13 -8.66 4.72
CA GLY A 40 -8.34 -7.67 5.43
C GLY A 40 -8.64 -7.70 6.92
N ARG A 41 -7.72 -7.20 7.72
CA ARG A 41 -7.84 -7.14 9.19
C ARG A 41 -7.15 -5.92 9.76
N HIS A 42 -7.66 -5.50 10.90
CA HIS A 42 -7.06 -4.46 11.71
C HIS A 42 -6.58 -5.06 13.02
N ILE A 43 -5.32 -4.88 13.33
CA ILE A 43 -4.66 -5.43 14.50
C ILE A 43 -4.12 -4.27 15.33
N LEU A 44 -4.55 -4.17 16.59
CA LEU A 44 -3.95 -3.29 17.56
C LEU A 44 -2.79 -4.01 18.26
N GLY A 45 -1.65 -3.36 18.30
CA GLY A 45 -0.50 -3.79 19.08
C GLY A 45 -0.22 -2.82 20.24
N HIS A 46 0.17 -3.33 21.39
CA HIS A 46 0.65 -2.56 22.54
C HIS A 46 1.71 -3.35 23.31
N MET A 47 2.40 -2.66 24.21
CA MET A 47 3.38 -3.30 25.09
C MET A 47 2.75 -3.62 26.44
N GLU A 48 2.77 -4.90 26.82
CA GLU A 48 2.36 -5.36 28.14
C GLU A 48 3.47 -6.23 28.75
N ASN A 49 3.92 -5.89 29.96
CA ASN A 49 4.97 -6.64 30.68
C ASN A 49 6.25 -6.91 29.83
N GLY A 50 6.63 -5.95 28.96
CA GLY A 50 7.81 -6.06 28.09
C GLY A 50 7.62 -6.94 26.86
N LYS A 51 6.39 -7.37 26.56
CA LYS A 51 6.02 -8.12 25.37
C LYS A 51 5.04 -7.35 24.51
N ILE A 52 5.04 -7.64 23.21
CA ILE A 52 4.03 -7.10 22.29
C ILE A 52 2.80 -8.00 22.38
N GLU A 53 1.67 -7.41 22.75
CA GLU A 53 0.36 -8.05 22.69
C GLU A 53 -0.38 -7.53 21.47
N LEU A 54 -1.07 -8.45 20.76
CA LEU A 54 -1.79 -8.18 19.52
C LEU A 54 -3.26 -8.56 19.66
N GLU A 55 -4.14 -7.66 19.24
CA GLU A 55 -5.59 -7.85 19.25
C GLU A 55 -6.17 -7.59 17.87
N GLU A 56 -6.79 -8.57 17.23
CA GLU A 56 -7.57 -8.36 16.01
C GLU A 56 -8.91 -7.71 16.39
N ILE A 57 -9.12 -6.48 15.95
CA ILE A 57 -10.29 -5.68 16.31
C ILE A 57 -11.34 -5.59 15.19
N TYR A 58 -10.94 -5.86 13.96
CA TYR A 58 -11.83 -5.78 12.80
C TYR A 58 -11.32 -6.69 11.69
N ARG A 59 -12.25 -7.36 10.99
CA ARG A 59 -11.97 -8.20 9.82
C ARG A 59 -13.04 -7.99 8.77
N PHE A 60 -12.64 -8.05 7.49
CA PHE A 60 -13.56 -8.00 6.35
C PHE A 60 -13.10 -8.95 5.24
N GLU A 61 -14.04 -9.37 4.41
CA GLU A 61 -13.73 -10.13 3.21
C GLU A 61 -13.22 -9.20 2.10
N ASN A 62 -12.30 -9.72 1.29
CA ASN A 62 -11.78 -9.04 0.13
C ASN A 62 -11.84 -9.96 -1.10
N GLY A 63 -11.81 -9.35 -2.28
CA GLY A 63 -11.82 -10.06 -3.56
C GLY A 63 -11.85 -9.07 -4.71
N MET A 64 -11.51 -9.56 -5.89
CA MET A 64 -11.62 -8.79 -7.13
C MET A 64 -13.04 -8.87 -7.64
N ASP A 65 -13.56 -7.76 -8.14
CA ASP A 65 -14.82 -7.72 -8.86
C ASP A 65 -14.63 -8.18 -10.31
N HIS A 66 -15.54 -9.04 -10.76
CA HIS A 66 -15.62 -9.45 -12.16
C HIS A 66 -16.59 -8.52 -12.89
N LYS A 67 -16.06 -7.63 -13.72
CA LYS A 67 -16.88 -6.67 -14.47
C LYS A 67 -16.42 -6.58 -15.92
N ASP A 68 -17.33 -6.86 -16.86
CA ASP A 68 -17.08 -6.77 -18.31
C ASP A 68 -15.81 -7.54 -18.77
N GLY A 69 -15.60 -8.74 -18.20
CA GLY A 69 -14.43 -9.57 -18.47
C GLY A 69 -13.13 -9.11 -17.83
N LYS A 70 -13.19 -8.10 -16.94
CA LYS A 70 -12.06 -7.55 -16.20
C LYS A 70 -12.08 -8.01 -14.75
N LEU A 71 -10.91 -8.09 -14.13
CA LEU A 71 -10.72 -8.30 -12.70
C LEU A 71 -10.26 -6.98 -12.06
N LEU A 72 -11.12 -6.39 -11.24
CA LEU A 72 -10.94 -5.04 -10.71
C LEU A 72 -10.93 -5.03 -9.18
N TRP A 73 -10.19 -4.09 -8.60
CA TRP A 73 -10.28 -3.77 -7.18
C TRP A 73 -11.22 -2.58 -6.94
N ASP A 74 -12.19 -2.74 -6.04
CA ASP A 74 -12.96 -1.61 -5.54
C ASP A 74 -12.19 -0.89 -4.42
N VAL A 75 -11.33 0.05 -4.82
CA VAL A 75 -10.50 0.81 -3.89
C VAL A 75 -11.30 1.73 -2.98
N ASN A 76 -12.51 2.13 -3.37
CA ASN A 76 -13.38 2.94 -2.51
C ASN A 76 -14.00 2.10 -1.40
N ARG A 77 -14.44 0.88 -1.70
CA ARG A 77 -14.88 -0.09 -0.70
C ARG A 77 -13.75 -0.39 0.27
N LEU A 78 -12.55 -0.72 -0.23
CA LEU A 78 -11.39 -1.00 0.62
C LEU A 78 -11.04 0.18 1.54
N PHE A 79 -11.09 1.40 1.03
CA PHE A 79 -10.89 2.58 1.86
C PHE A 79 -11.98 2.73 2.92
N GLY A 80 -13.22 2.40 2.59
CA GLY A 80 -14.33 2.33 3.56
C GLY A 80 -14.05 1.35 4.69
N GLU A 81 -13.49 0.17 4.37
CA GLU A 81 -13.13 -0.85 5.37
C GLU A 81 -11.97 -0.39 6.27
N ILE A 82 -10.99 0.35 5.73
CA ILE A 82 -9.94 0.99 6.53
C ILE A 82 -10.57 1.94 7.56
N LEU A 83 -11.49 2.79 7.13
CA LEU A 83 -12.17 3.72 8.03
C LEU A 83 -13.05 3.00 9.08
N ASN A 84 -13.69 1.88 8.72
CA ASN A 84 -14.50 1.08 9.64
C ASN A 84 -13.63 0.51 10.78
N GLY A 85 -12.47 -0.05 10.46
CA GLY A 85 -11.52 -0.53 11.47
C GLY A 85 -10.97 0.60 12.35
N MET A 86 -10.70 1.78 11.79
CA MET A 86 -10.31 2.96 12.58
C MET A 86 -11.41 3.40 13.55
N LYS A 87 -12.68 3.36 13.12
CA LYS A 87 -13.83 3.64 14.00
C LYS A 87 -13.90 2.64 15.16
N LYS A 88 -13.55 1.37 14.89
CA LYS A 88 -13.52 0.33 15.91
C LYS A 88 -12.52 0.63 17.03
N CYS A 89 -11.35 1.19 16.71
CA CYS A 89 -10.40 1.67 17.73
C CYS A 89 -11.05 2.68 18.69
N LYS A 90 -11.83 3.62 18.14
CA LYS A 90 -12.55 4.63 18.95
C LYS A 90 -13.62 3.99 19.82
N GLU A 91 -14.38 3.04 19.31
CA GLU A 91 -15.43 2.32 20.05
C GLU A 91 -14.83 1.55 21.24
N LEU A 92 -13.64 0.98 21.08
CA LEU A 92 -12.92 0.25 22.10
C LEU A 92 -12.20 1.19 23.11
N GLY A 93 -12.15 2.50 22.85
CA GLY A 93 -11.38 3.45 23.66
C GLY A 93 -9.86 3.29 23.50
N LYS A 94 -9.39 2.57 22.47
CA LYS A 94 -7.99 2.24 22.20
C LYS A 94 -7.50 3.02 20.99
N LEU A 95 -7.30 4.33 21.14
CA LEU A 95 -6.85 5.18 20.03
C LEU A 95 -5.36 4.95 19.72
N PRO A 96 -5.00 4.55 18.49
CA PRO A 96 -3.61 4.32 18.15
C PRO A 96 -2.84 5.64 18.00
N VAL A 97 -1.58 5.64 18.42
CA VAL A 97 -0.66 6.79 18.25
C VAL A 97 -0.03 6.81 16.85
N SER A 98 -0.05 5.68 16.15
CA SER A 98 0.32 5.58 14.75
C SER A 98 -0.36 4.39 14.08
N MET A 99 -0.40 4.41 12.75
CA MET A 99 -0.89 3.29 11.95
C MET A 99 -0.03 3.07 10.73
N ALA A 100 -0.07 1.84 10.22
CA ALA A 100 0.49 1.47 8.94
C ALA A 100 -0.52 0.62 8.17
N ILE A 101 -0.45 0.70 6.83
CA ILE A 101 -1.28 -0.08 5.91
C ILE A 101 -0.36 -0.94 5.07
N ASP A 102 -0.64 -2.23 5.02
CA ASP A 102 0.01 -3.18 4.13
C ASP A 102 -1.04 -3.81 3.20
N THR A 103 -0.65 -4.08 1.96
CA THR A 103 -1.48 -4.77 0.96
C THR A 103 -0.62 -5.75 0.15
N TRP A 104 -1.20 -6.37 -0.86
CA TRP A 104 -0.43 -7.10 -1.87
C TRP A 104 0.36 -6.12 -2.75
N ALA A 105 1.39 -6.62 -3.40
CA ALA A 105 2.26 -5.87 -4.28
C ALA A 105 1.68 -5.67 -5.70
N VAL A 106 2.41 -5.00 -6.55
CA VAL A 106 2.29 -4.80 -8.01
C VAL A 106 1.09 -3.99 -8.50
N ASP A 107 -0.01 -3.92 -7.75
CA ASP A 107 -1.20 -3.19 -8.15
C ASP A 107 -1.14 -1.73 -7.69
N TYR A 108 -1.70 -0.85 -8.51
CA TYR A 108 -1.57 0.60 -8.38
C TYR A 108 -2.81 1.33 -8.87
N VAL A 109 -2.85 2.62 -8.58
CA VAL A 109 -3.74 3.59 -9.23
C VAL A 109 -2.92 4.60 -10.03
N LEU A 110 -3.50 5.11 -11.13
CA LEU A 110 -3.01 6.28 -11.83
C LEU A 110 -3.91 7.47 -11.48
N LEU A 111 -3.29 8.60 -11.15
CA LEU A 111 -4.01 9.83 -10.82
C LEU A 111 -3.71 10.93 -11.83
N ASP A 112 -4.71 11.73 -12.15
CA ASP A 112 -4.57 12.95 -12.96
C ASP A 112 -3.99 14.12 -12.14
N GLU A 113 -3.95 15.30 -12.75
CA GLU A 113 -3.49 16.54 -12.11
C GLU A 113 -4.38 17.02 -10.94
N LYS A 114 -5.63 16.52 -10.86
CA LYS A 114 -6.61 16.84 -9.81
C LYS A 114 -6.73 15.71 -8.80
N ASP A 115 -5.79 14.75 -8.82
CA ASP A 115 -5.79 13.59 -7.94
C ASP A 115 -6.99 12.65 -8.10
N GLN A 116 -7.64 12.68 -9.28
CA GLN A 116 -8.70 11.74 -9.60
C GLN A 116 -8.13 10.48 -10.24
N ILE A 117 -8.69 9.32 -9.88
CA ILE A 117 -8.27 8.04 -10.48
C ILE A 117 -8.61 8.04 -11.97
N LEU A 118 -7.64 7.68 -12.79
CA LEU A 118 -7.77 7.47 -14.22
C LEU A 118 -8.04 6.01 -14.53
N GLY A 119 -9.16 5.74 -15.16
CA GLY A 119 -9.56 4.39 -15.57
C GLY A 119 -9.90 3.47 -14.40
N ASP A 120 -9.81 2.15 -14.66
CA ASP A 120 -10.10 1.11 -13.69
C ASP A 120 -8.85 0.73 -12.87
N THR A 121 -9.02 0.36 -11.61
CA THR A 121 -7.96 -0.24 -10.81
C THR A 121 -7.96 -1.75 -10.99
N TYR A 122 -7.09 -2.23 -11.87
CA TYR A 122 -7.02 -3.64 -12.21
C TYR A 122 -6.32 -4.47 -11.13
N GLY A 123 -6.79 -5.69 -10.95
CA GLY A 123 -6.12 -6.67 -10.12
C GLY A 123 -5.06 -7.45 -10.88
N TYR A 124 -4.01 -7.85 -10.19
CA TYR A 124 -2.85 -8.55 -10.77
C TYR A 124 -3.18 -9.87 -11.48
N ARG A 125 -4.36 -10.46 -11.25
CA ARG A 125 -4.82 -11.68 -11.94
C ARG A 125 -5.61 -11.39 -13.22
N ASP A 126 -5.74 -10.12 -13.62
CA ASP A 126 -6.38 -9.75 -14.88
C ASP A 126 -5.52 -10.18 -16.08
N HIS A 127 -6.17 -10.70 -17.11
CA HIS A 127 -5.49 -11.17 -18.34
C HIS A 127 -5.01 -10.04 -19.26
N ARG A 128 -5.17 -8.76 -18.86
CA ARG A 128 -4.71 -7.64 -19.70
C ARG A 128 -3.22 -7.65 -19.97
N THR A 129 -2.44 -8.31 -19.11
CA THR A 129 -0.98 -8.41 -19.21
C THR A 129 -0.48 -9.55 -20.08
N ASP A 130 -1.38 -10.39 -20.60
CA ASP A 130 -0.99 -11.51 -21.48
C ASP A 130 -0.24 -10.97 -22.71
N GLY A 131 1.00 -11.48 -22.92
CA GLY A 131 1.88 -11.06 -24.00
C GLY A 131 2.60 -9.71 -23.81
N MET A 132 2.36 -9.00 -22.72
CA MET A 132 3.01 -7.70 -22.49
C MET A 132 4.49 -7.84 -22.14
N ASP A 133 4.92 -8.97 -21.64
CA ASP A 133 6.33 -9.28 -21.44
C ASP A 133 7.12 -9.28 -22.77
N ALA A 134 6.53 -9.84 -23.84
CA ALA A 134 7.13 -9.77 -25.16
C ALA A 134 7.19 -8.33 -25.72
N GLU A 135 6.21 -7.48 -25.39
CA GLU A 135 6.23 -6.07 -25.79
C GLU A 135 7.32 -5.29 -25.03
N VAL A 136 7.47 -5.52 -23.73
CA VAL A 136 8.55 -4.91 -22.93
C VAL A 136 9.92 -5.39 -23.43
N ALA A 137 10.06 -6.68 -23.74
CA ALA A 137 11.32 -7.25 -24.23
C ALA A 137 11.83 -6.66 -25.56
N LYS A 138 10.94 -6.07 -26.37
CA LYS A 138 11.33 -5.30 -27.57
C LYS A 138 12.06 -4.00 -27.24
N ILE A 139 11.84 -3.44 -26.06
CA ILE A 139 12.42 -2.17 -25.58
C ILE A 139 13.61 -2.46 -24.67
N LEU A 140 13.42 -3.38 -23.71
CA LEU A 140 14.42 -3.75 -22.70
C LEU A 140 14.45 -5.29 -22.56
N PRO A 141 15.53 -5.97 -22.98
CA PRO A 141 15.64 -7.42 -22.87
C PRO A 141 15.46 -7.90 -21.41
N GLU A 142 14.83 -9.06 -21.24
CA GLU A 142 14.52 -9.61 -19.91
C GLU A 142 15.76 -9.77 -19.01
N THR A 143 16.88 -10.22 -19.60
CA THR A 143 18.15 -10.36 -18.87
C THR A 143 18.68 -9.02 -18.33
N GLU A 144 18.51 -7.95 -19.13
CA GLU A 144 18.92 -6.61 -18.71
C GLU A 144 17.95 -6.05 -17.65
N LEU A 145 16.64 -6.24 -17.83
CA LEU A 145 15.64 -5.86 -16.84
C LEU A 145 15.92 -6.53 -15.50
N TYR A 146 16.19 -7.84 -15.50
CA TYR A 146 16.56 -8.56 -14.28
C TYR A 146 17.88 -8.06 -13.68
N ALA A 147 18.89 -7.83 -14.51
CA ALA A 147 20.19 -7.34 -14.03
C ALA A 147 20.09 -5.97 -13.35
N ARG A 148 19.16 -5.10 -13.79
CA ARG A 148 18.94 -3.78 -13.19
C ARG A 148 18.10 -3.84 -11.92
N THR A 149 17.09 -4.68 -11.87
CA THR A 149 16.07 -4.66 -10.81
C THR A 149 16.24 -5.78 -9.77
N GLY A 150 16.82 -6.92 -10.17
CA GLY A 150 16.88 -8.11 -9.33
C GLY A 150 15.52 -8.77 -9.05
N ILE A 151 14.46 -8.32 -9.71
CA ILE A 151 13.10 -8.77 -9.45
C ILE A 151 12.75 -9.93 -10.37
N GLN A 152 12.20 -11.00 -9.79
CA GLN A 152 11.73 -12.15 -10.54
C GLN A 152 10.61 -11.74 -11.50
N LYS A 153 10.71 -12.19 -12.76
CA LYS A 153 9.65 -12.00 -13.75
C LYS A 153 8.38 -12.71 -13.33
N GLN A 154 7.31 -11.93 -13.25
CA GLN A 154 5.94 -12.41 -13.18
C GLN A 154 5.12 -11.60 -14.18
N ILE A 155 4.23 -12.23 -14.94
CA ILE A 155 3.44 -11.54 -15.99
C ILE A 155 2.57 -10.40 -15.46
N PHE A 156 2.35 -10.37 -14.17
CA PHE A 156 1.56 -9.35 -13.47
C PHE A 156 2.40 -8.23 -12.84
N ASN A 157 3.74 -8.23 -12.96
CA ASN A 157 4.54 -7.12 -12.44
C ASN A 157 4.09 -5.80 -13.05
N THR A 158 4.22 -4.73 -12.29
CA THR A 158 3.68 -3.40 -12.64
C THR A 158 4.14 -2.93 -14.02
N ILE A 159 5.40 -3.20 -14.40
CA ILE A 159 5.93 -2.85 -15.73
C ILE A 159 5.07 -3.42 -16.86
N TYR A 160 4.60 -4.67 -16.75
CA TYR A 160 3.73 -5.28 -17.77
C TYR A 160 2.32 -4.74 -17.71
N GLN A 161 1.83 -4.41 -16.51
CA GLN A 161 0.54 -3.74 -16.35
C GLN A 161 0.54 -2.35 -16.99
N LEU A 162 1.62 -1.57 -16.83
CA LEU A 162 1.78 -0.26 -17.48
C LEU A 162 1.92 -0.39 -19.00
N MET A 163 2.64 -1.41 -19.49
CA MET A 163 2.70 -1.71 -20.90
C MET A 163 1.30 -1.99 -21.48
N ALA A 164 0.45 -2.71 -20.73
CA ALA A 164 -0.93 -2.94 -21.15
C ALA A 164 -1.75 -1.63 -21.22
N VAL A 165 -1.55 -0.70 -20.29
CA VAL A 165 -2.18 0.63 -20.34
C VAL A 165 -1.71 1.40 -21.56
N GLU A 166 -0.38 1.45 -21.82
CA GLU A 166 0.19 2.16 -22.97
C GLU A 166 -0.33 1.61 -24.30
N LYS A 167 -0.51 0.29 -24.40
CA LYS A 167 -0.98 -0.35 -25.65
C LYS A 167 -2.48 -0.24 -25.86
N LYS A 168 -3.28 -0.36 -24.81
CA LYS A 168 -4.74 -0.47 -24.90
C LYS A 168 -5.47 0.85 -24.64
N THR A 169 -4.90 1.73 -23.82
CA THR A 169 -5.50 3.00 -23.38
C THR A 169 -4.44 4.09 -23.21
N PRO A 170 -3.67 4.43 -24.28
CA PRO A 170 -2.53 5.37 -24.18
C PRO A 170 -2.94 6.78 -23.73
N GLU A 171 -4.21 7.14 -23.87
CA GLU A 171 -4.76 8.39 -23.35
C GLU A 171 -4.69 8.50 -21.81
N ILE A 172 -4.80 7.38 -21.11
CA ILE A 172 -4.64 7.31 -19.66
C ILE A 172 -3.18 7.64 -19.30
N MET A 173 -2.21 7.04 -19.98
CA MET A 173 -0.79 7.32 -19.75
C MET A 173 -0.45 8.81 -19.98
N LYS A 174 -1.05 9.44 -20.99
CA LYS A 174 -0.84 10.88 -21.28
C LYS A 174 -1.40 11.79 -20.20
N GLN A 175 -2.50 11.40 -19.56
CA GLN A 175 -3.16 12.17 -18.50
C GLN A 175 -2.58 11.91 -17.13
N ALA A 176 -1.97 10.75 -16.90
CA ALA A 176 -1.41 10.35 -15.61
C ALA A 176 -0.29 11.30 -15.16
N LYS A 177 -0.40 11.77 -13.93
CA LYS A 177 0.61 12.60 -13.26
C LYS A 177 1.26 11.90 -12.08
N THR A 178 0.56 10.95 -11.49
CA THR A 178 1.04 10.20 -10.31
C THR A 178 0.65 8.74 -10.44
N LEU A 179 1.57 7.85 -10.12
CA LEU A 179 1.32 6.45 -9.85
C LEU A 179 1.50 6.24 -8.34
N LEU A 180 0.52 5.61 -7.69
CA LEU A 180 0.64 5.16 -6.30
C LEU A 180 0.30 3.68 -6.21
N MET A 181 1.16 2.92 -5.54
CA MET A 181 0.83 1.56 -5.14
C MET A 181 -0.37 1.60 -4.18
N LEU A 182 -1.13 0.52 -4.07
CA LEU A 182 -2.39 0.57 -3.30
C LEU A 182 -2.22 1.02 -1.85
N PRO A 183 -1.24 0.54 -1.05
CA PRO A 183 -1.08 1.04 0.32
C PRO A 183 -0.69 2.52 0.35
N ASP A 184 0.13 2.99 -0.60
CA ASP A 184 0.51 4.40 -0.72
C ASP A 184 -0.71 5.27 -1.08
N TYR A 185 -1.59 4.76 -1.96
CA TYR A 185 -2.84 5.43 -2.30
C TYR A 185 -3.76 5.58 -1.09
N PHE A 186 -3.90 4.54 -0.26
CA PHE A 186 -4.70 4.64 0.96
C PHE A 186 -4.06 5.60 1.97
N GLY A 187 -2.73 5.58 2.10
CA GLY A 187 -1.99 6.57 2.88
C GLY A 187 -2.24 8.00 2.40
N PHE A 188 -2.19 8.22 1.08
CA PHE A 188 -2.54 9.51 0.47
C PHE A 188 -3.98 9.93 0.79
N ARG A 189 -4.96 9.02 0.68
CA ARG A 189 -6.37 9.30 1.01
C ARG A 189 -6.58 9.75 2.46
N LEU A 190 -5.76 9.25 3.38
CA LEU A 190 -5.83 9.60 4.81
C LEU A 190 -5.11 10.91 5.14
N THR A 191 -4.01 11.21 4.47
CA THR A 191 -3.07 12.27 4.88
C THR A 191 -2.99 13.45 3.93
N GLY A 192 -3.42 13.28 2.68
CA GLY A 192 -3.21 14.23 1.59
C GLY A 192 -1.77 14.26 1.03
N ASN A 193 -0.85 13.43 1.57
CA ASN A 193 0.54 13.38 1.14
C ASN A 193 0.77 12.18 0.20
N LYS A 194 1.32 12.44 -0.98
CA LYS A 194 1.71 11.41 -1.95
C LYS A 194 3.14 10.98 -1.66
N LEU A 195 3.28 9.79 -1.12
CA LEU A 195 4.56 9.17 -0.80
C LEU A 195 4.56 7.77 -1.41
N SER A 196 5.72 7.28 -1.81
CA SER A 196 5.90 5.90 -2.27
C SER A 196 6.81 5.16 -1.32
N GLU A 197 6.34 4.02 -0.84
CA GLU A 197 7.13 3.13 0.00
C GLU A 197 8.09 2.33 -0.87
N TYR A 198 9.38 2.33 -0.50
CA TYR A 198 10.45 1.83 -1.34
C TYR A 198 10.39 0.32 -1.59
N THR A 199 10.07 -0.48 -0.57
CA THR A 199 10.08 -1.95 -0.69
C THR A 199 8.94 -2.42 -1.57
N ASN A 200 7.75 -1.80 -1.47
CA ASN A 200 6.64 -2.07 -2.37
C ASN A 200 6.95 -1.55 -3.79
N GLY A 201 7.52 -0.36 -3.90
CA GLY A 201 7.97 0.21 -5.17
C GLY A 201 8.94 -0.70 -5.93
N SER A 202 9.84 -1.41 -5.23
CA SER A 202 10.79 -2.37 -5.86
C SER A 202 10.08 -3.50 -6.59
N THR A 203 8.86 -3.89 -6.19
CA THR A 203 8.09 -4.97 -6.83
C THR A 203 7.59 -4.63 -8.24
N THR A 204 7.65 -3.36 -8.60
CA THR A 204 7.17 -2.86 -9.90
C THR A 204 8.00 -3.33 -11.10
N GLN A 205 9.27 -3.67 -10.88
CA GLN A 205 10.29 -3.85 -11.93
C GLN A 205 10.57 -2.58 -12.76
N LEU A 206 10.44 -1.38 -12.15
CA LEU A 206 10.72 -0.08 -12.78
C LEU A 206 12.00 0.55 -12.23
#